data_70bb61c1293c124640fb33c64fdb7f7b
#
_entry.id   70bb61c1293c124640fb33c64fdb7f7b
#
_cell.length_a   1.000
_cell.length_b   1.000
_cell.length_c   1.000
_cell.angle_alpha   90.00
_cell.angle_beta   90.00
_cell.angle_gamma   90.00
#
_symmetry.space_group_name_H-M   'P 1'
#
loop_
_entity.id
_entity.type
_entity.pdbx_description
1 polymer ?
#
loop_
_entity_poly.entity_id
_entity_poly.type
_entity_poly.pdbx_seq_one_letter_code
_entity_poly.pdbx_strand_id
1 'polypeptide(L)'
;FPRRCPVCARIVMPKGFLICPDCMKKLSWVRRPTCKKCGKEVIGDTIEYCYDCTRHKRSFEYGLSVINYDASRSMAGIKYNNKREYLDFYAEAMFRSLGPRIMRMKADVLLPVPVHPSRMKTRGFNQAQELAVRLSEKLGIPVNSTILRRSKKTAPQKSLDPSGRLKNLEQAFMADHLPPYIHSVILVDDIYTTGSTIEACTRILKKAGIERVYFITIFI
;
A
#
# COMPACT_ATOMS: atom_id res chain seq x y z
N PHE A 1 -5.68 -9.36 -26.52
CA PHE A 1 -6.97 -8.79 -26.07
C PHE A 1 -6.78 -7.31 -25.79
N PRO A 2 -7.75 -6.44 -26.14
CA PRO A 2 -7.66 -5.03 -25.85
C PRO A 2 -7.68 -4.79 -24.34
N ARG A 3 -6.87 -3.80 -23.88
CA ARG A 3 -6.81 -3.42 -22.47
C ARG A 3 -8.16 -2.85 -22.00
N ARG A 4 -8.58 -3.23 -20.81
CA ARG A 4 -9.78 -2.68 -20.17
C ARG A 4 -9.41 -1.61 -19.15
N CYS A 5 -10.27 -0.60 -19.04
CA CYS A 5 -10.11 0.50 -18.10
C CYS A 5 -10.31 0.02 -16.66
N PRO A 6 -9.40 0.34 -15.72
CA PRO A 6 -9.54 -0.05 -14.32
C PRO A 6 -10.75 0.59 -13.61
N VAL A 7 -11.31 1.67 -14.15
CA VAL A 7 -12.44 2.39 -13.54
C VAL A 7 -13.79 1.95 -14.11
N CYS A 8 -13.95 1.95 -15.46
CA CYS A 8 -15.24 1.66 -16.10
C CYS A 8 -15.32 0.27 -16.74
N ALA A 9 -14.23 -0.49 -16.76
CA ALA A 9 -14.10 -1.82 -17.39
C ALA A 9 -14.33 -1.86 -18.91
N ARG A 10 -14.60 -0.74 -19.58
CA ARG A 10 -14.68 -0.65 -21.04
C ARG A 10 -13.29 -0.75 -21.67
N ILE A 11 -13.23 -1.05 -22.96
CA ILE A 11 -11.98 -1.02 -23.74
C ILE A 11 -11.39 0.38 -23.66
N VAL A 12 -10.10 0.48 -23.38
CA VAL A 12 -9.39 1.76 -23.30
C VAL A 12 -9.11 2.28 -24.71
N MET A 13 -9.54 3.50 -24.94
CA MET A 13 -9.24 4.26 -26.16
C MET A 13 -8.69 5.64 -25.78
N PRO A 14 -7.72 6.19 -26.52
CA PRO A 14 -6.96 5.58 -27.62
C PRO A 14 -6.12 4.37 -27.20
N LYS A 15 -5.77 3.52 -28.16
CA LYS A 15 -4.88 2.37 -27.91
C LYS A 15 -3.53 2.84 -27.33
N GLY A 16 -3.01 2.11 -26.35
CA GLY A 16 -1.75 2.45 -25.65
C GLY A 16 -1.95 3.16 -24.30
N PHE A 17 -3.13 3.68 -24.01
CA PHE A 17 -3.44 4.23 -22.70
C PHE A 17 -3.74 3.13 -21.67
N LEU A 18 -3.49 3.43 -20.39
CA LEU A 18 -3.76 2.52 -19.28
C LEU A 18 -5.16 2.71 -18.67
N ILE A 19 -5.79 3.86 -18.94
CA ILE A 19 -7.09 4.29 -18.43
C ILE A 19 -7.77 5.19 -19.49
N CYS A 20 -9.10 5.20 -19.51
CA CYS A 20 -9.83 6.16 -20.34
C CYS A 20 -9.58 7.59 -19.88
N PRO A 21 -9.42 8.59 -20.79
CA PRO A 21 -9.23 9.99 -20.44
C PRO A 21 -10.33 10.55 -19.50
N ASP A 22 -11.59 10.22 -19.74
CA ASP A 22 -12.70 10.65 -18.89
C ASP A 22 -12.68 10.01 -17.50
N CYS A 23 -12.22 8.76 -17.40
CA CYS A 23 -12.06 8.10 -16.12
C CYS A 23 -10.89 8.67 -15.32
N MET A 24 -9.81 9.08 -15.99
CA MET A 24 -8.68 9.76 -15.37
C MET A 24 -9.11 11.07 -14.69
N LYS A 25 -9.99 11.86 -15.34
CA LYS A 25 -10.52 13.11 -14.78
C LYS A 25 -11.43 12.91 -13.56
N LYS A 26 -12.04 11.73 -13.43
CA LYS A 26 -12.96 11.38 -12.32
C LYS A 26 -12.26 10.82 -11.09
N LEU A 27 -10.95 10.54 -11.16
CA LEU A 27 -10.21 10.04 -10.01
C LEU A 27 -10.02 11.15 -8.97
N SER A 28 -10.29 10.83 -7.72
CA SER A 28 -10.02 11.72 -6.58
C SER A 28 -8.56 11.61 -6.17
N TRP A 29 -7.70 12.37 -6.83
CA TRP A 29 -6.28 12.43 -6.51
C TRP A 29 -6.04 13.05 -5.15
N VAL A 30 -5.10 12.51 -4.37
CA VAL A 30 -4.69 13.10 -3.09
C VAL A 30 -4.05 14.45 -3.32
N ARG A 31 -4.65 15.51 -2.76
CA ARG A 31 -4.22 16.91 -2.89
C ARG A 31 -3.39 17.33 -1.68
N ARG A 32 -2.50 18.30 -1.88
CA ARG A 32 -1.77 18.94 -0.78
C ARG A 32 -2.60 20.08 -0.18
N PRO A 33 -2.42 20.39 1.12
CA PRO A 33 -1.48 19.78 2.05
C PRO A 33 -1.91 18.38 2.52
N THR A 34 -0.93 17.56 2.91
CA THR A 34 -1.17 16.20 3.41
C THR A 34 -0.53 16.01 4.78
N CYS A 35 -1.13 15.17 5.60
CA CYS A 35 -0.59 14.75 6.88
C CYS A 35 0.86 14.27 6.73
N LYS A 36 1.78 14.87 7.49
CA LYS A 36 3.22 14.54 7.44
C LYS A 36 3.52 13.09 7.86
N LYS A 37 2.56 12.43 8.53
CA LYS A 37 2.72 11.04 8.97
C LYS A 37 2.10 10.02 8.01
N CYS A 38 0.80 10.10 7.73
CA CYS A 38 0.11 9.07 6.96
C CYS A 38 -0.19 9.45 5.49
N GLY A 39 -0.02 10.72 5.11
CA GLY A 39 -0.28 11.16 3.74
C GLY A 39 -1.75 11.47 3.41
N LYS A 40 -2.70 11.35 4.36
CA LYS A 40 -4.09 11.81 4.18
C LYS A 40 -4.15 13.31 3.93
N GLU A 41 -5.07 13.77 3.11
CA GLU A 41 -5.36 15.21 2.97
C GLU A 41 -5.69 15.83 4.32
N VAL A 42 -5.25 17.05 4.52
CA VAL A 42 -5.60 17.89 5.67
C VAL A 42 -6.12 19.23 5.17
N ILE A 43 -7.03 19.85 5.92
CA ILE A 43 -7.65 21.13 5.56
C ILE A 43 -6.90 22.23 6.29
N GLY A 44 -6.20 23.08 5.54
CA GLY A 44 -5.40 24.20 6.05
C GLY A 44 -3.90 23.93 6.08
N ASP A 45 -3.12 24.94 5.69
CA ASP A 45 -1.66 24.84 5.51
C ASP A 45 -0.89 24.71 6.83
N THR A 46 -1.53 25.06 7.96
CA THR A 46 -0.96 24.96 9.31
C THR A 46 -1.11 23.58 9.95
N ILE A 47 -1.94 22.69 9.37
CA ILE A 47 -2.18 21.35 9.92
C ILE A 47 -1.11 20.39 9.44
N GLU A 48 -0.23 19.99 10.32
CA GLU A 48 0.83 19.02 10.02
C GLU A 48 0.36 17.56 10.07
N TYR A 49 -0.56 17.23 10.98
CA TYR A 49 -1.01 15.86 11.21
C TYR A 49 -2.54 15.79 11.20
N CYS A 50 -3.08 14.76 10.57
CA CYS A 50 -4.52 14.50 10.61
C CYS A 50 -4.98 14.04 12.00
N TYR A 51 -6.28 14.11 12.26
CA TYR A 51 -6.90 13.73 13.54
C TYR A 51 -6.46 12.34 14.05
N ASP A 52 -6.39 11.33 13.16
CA ASP A 52 -5.96 9.98 13.55
C ASP A 52 -4.49 9.94 14.02
N CYS A 53 -3.60 10.69 13.34
CA CYS A 53 -2.18 10.71 13.65
C CYS A 53 -1.83 11.57 14.87
N THR A 54 -2.67 12.52 15.24
CA THR A 54 -2.52 13.23 16.51
C THR A 54 -2.91 12.38 17.73
N ARG A 55 -3.90 11.50 17.56
CA ARG A 55 -4.38 10.60 18.63
C ARG A 55 -3.61 9.30 18.79
N HIS A 56 -3.04 8.80 17.69
CA HIS A 56 -2.37 7.50 17.67
C HIS A 56 -0.90 7.64 17.26
N LYS A 57 0.01 7.41 18.20
CA LYS A 57 1.44 7.35 17.88
C LYS A 57 1.69 6.23 16.88
N ARG A 58 2.32 6.55 15.75
CA ARG A 58 2.66 5.63 14.67
C ARG A 58 4.16 5.35 14.67
N SER A 59 4.52 4.08 14.48
CA SER A 59 5.91 3.61 14.51
C SER A 59 6.63 3.78 13.17
N PHE A 60 5.90 3.86 12.04
CA PHE A 60 6.49 4.13 10.73
C PHE A 60 6.95 5.59 10.61
N GLU A 61 7.89 5.87 9.72
CA GLU A 61 8.38 7.23 9.48
C GLU A 61 7.30 8.11 8.85
N TYR A 62 6.91 7.82 7.63
CA TYR A 62 5.75 8.42 6.96
C TYR A 62 5.26 7.55 5.79
N GLY A 63 4.09 7.88 5.27
CA GLY A 63 3.51 7.20 4.13
C GLY A 63 3.01 8.13 3.04
N LEU A 64 2.84 7.57 1.85
CA LEU A 64 2.35 8.25 0.66
C LEU A 64 1.25 7.44 -0.01
N SER A 65 0.23 8.15 -0.50
CA SER A 65 -0.86 7.57 -1.29
C SER A 65 -1.22 8.46 -2.46
N VAL A 66 -1.84 7.91 -3.48
CA VAL A 66 -2.10 8.62 -4.74
C VAL A 66 -3.53 9.08 -4.87
N ILE A 67 -4.48 8.24 -4.44
CA ILE A 67 -5.91 8.42 -4.71
C ILE A 67 -6.68 8.30 -3.40
N ASN A 68 -7.60 9.24 -3.17
CA ASN A 68 -8.58 9.12 -2.08
C ASN A 68 -9.50 7.94 -2.37
N TYR A 69 -9.74 7.09 -1.35
CA TYR A 69 -10.58 5.92 -1.52
C TYR A 69 -12.04 6.34 -1.70
N ASP A 70 -12.50 6.09 -2.89
CA ASP A 70 -13.90 6.09 -3.20
C ASP A 70 -14.22 4.68 -3.73
N ALA A 71 -14.80 3.86 -2.91
CA ALA A 71 -15.27 2.47 -3.13
C ALA A 71 -15.03 1.89 -4.56
N SER A 72 -13.82 2.04 -5.09
CA SER A 72 -13.54 1.84 -6.51
C SER A 72 -13.72 0.38 -6.93
N ARG A 73 -14.56 0.18 -7.93
CA ARG A 73 -14.80 -1.12 -8.59
C ARG A 73 -13.51 -1.79 -9.08
N SER A 74 -12.45 -1.01 -9.31
CA SER A 74 -11.17 -1.51 -9.81
C SER A 74 -10.49 -2.45 -8.83
N MET A 75 -10.51 -2.13 -7.52
CA MET A 75 -9.92 -3.01 -6.51
C MET A 75 -10.70 -4.33 -6.38
N ALA A 76 -12.01 -4.30 -6.54
CA ALA A 76 -12.81 -5.52 -6.63
C ALA A 76 -12.41 -6.35 -7.87
N GLY A 77 -12.22 -5.69 -9.02
CA GLY A 77 -11.74 -6.32 -10.25
C GLY A 77 -10.39 -7.01 -10.06
N ILE A 78 -9.42 -6.35 -9.42
CA ILE A 78 -8.11 -6.92 -9.11
C ILE A 78 -8.26 -8.09 -8.13
N LYS A 79 -8.94 -7.87 -7.00
CA LYS A 79 -9.00 -8.85 -5.90
C LYS A 79 -9.83 -10.10 -6.21
N TYR A 80 -10.87 -9.99 -7.01
CA TYR A 80 -11.85 -11.06 -7.20
C TYR A 80 -12.01 -11.55 -8.64
N ASN A 81 -11.61 -10.75 -9.63
CA ASN A 81 -11.77 -11.08 -11.05
C ASN A 81 -10.43 -11.18 -11.78
N ASN A 82 -9.32 -11.36 -11.05
CA ASN A 82 -7.96 -11.54 -11.58
C ASN A 82 -7.52 -10.47 -12.60
N LYS A 83 -8.03 -9.23 -12.48
CA LYS A 83 -7.67 -8.10 -13.36
C LYS A 83 -6.35 -7.46 -12.94
N ARG A 84 -5.25 -8.24 -12.93
CA ARG A 84 -3.91 -7.78 -12.51
C ARG A 84 -3.37 -6.66 -13.39
N GLU A 85 -3.78 -6.64 -14.67
CA GLU A 85 -3.41 -5.60 -15.63
C GLU A 85 -3.82 -4.18 -15.20
N TYR A 86 -4.80 -4.06 -14.29
CA TYR A 86 -5.18 -2.76 -13.74
C TYR A 86 -4.08 -2.14 -12.86
N LEU A 87 -3.21 -2.97 -12.28
CA LEU A 87 -2.08 -2.51 -11.47
C LEU A 87 -1.03 -1.75 -12.29
N ASP A 88 -0.96 -1.96 -13.61
CA ASP A 88 -0.07 -1.19 -14.49
C ASP A 88 -0.41 0.30 -14.44
N PHE A 89 -1.71 0.64 -14.46
CA PHE A 89 -2.15 2.03 -14.32
C PHE A 89 -1.77 2.61 -12.95
N TYR A 90 -2.03 1.88 -11.87
CA TYR A 90 -1.74 2.36 -10.52
C TYR A 90 -0.25 2.51 -10.26
N ALA A 91 0.56 1.58 -10.73
CA ALA A 91 2.02 1.69 -10.62
C ALA A 91 2.55 2.90 -11.40
N GLU A 92 2.04 3.16 -12.62
CA GLU A 92 2.39 4.34 -13.40
C GLU A 92 1.96 5.63 -12.71
N ALA A 93 0.74 5.68 -12.17
CA ALA A 93 0.21 6.83 -11.43
C ALA A 93 1.05 7.13 -10.18
N MET A 94 1.40 6.10 -9.41
CA MET A 94 2.27 6.22 -8.23
C MET A 94 3.67 6.71 -8.62
N PHE A 95 4.27 6.14 -9.65
CA PHE A 95 5.59 6.54 -10.13
C PHE A 95 5.61 8.01 -10.56
N ARG A 96 4.67 8.44 -11.38
CA ARG A 96 4.59 9.84 -11.86
C ARG A 96 4.33 10.85 -10.75
N SER A 97 3.42 10.52 -9.83
CA SER A 97 2.99 11.45 -8.78
C SER A 97 3.92 11.46 -7.57
N LEU A 98 4.48 10.32 -7.21
CA LEU A 98 5.20 10.12 -5.97
C LEU A 98 6.67 9.71 -6.14
N GLY A 99 7.13 9.33 -7.35
CA GLY A 99 8.46 8.81 -7.61
C GLY A 99 9.58 9.62 -6.94
N PRO A 100 9.68 10.96 -7.15
CA PRO A 100 10.71 11.77 -6.50
C PRO A 100 10.64 11.76 -4.97
N ARG A 101 9.43 11.61 -4.39
CA ARG A 101 9.24 11.52 -2.93
C ARG A 101 9.63 10.14 -2.40
N ILE A 102 9.32 9.07 -3.15
CA ILE A 102 9.69 7.69 -2.83
C ILE A 102 11.22 7.55 -2.86
N MET A 103 11.89 8.07 -3.87
CA MET A 103 13.36 8.02 -3.98
C MET A 103 14.04 8.74 -2.81
N ARG A 104 13.46 9.81 -2.27
CA ARG A 104 13.97 10.50 -1.07
C ARG A 104 13.89 9.68 0.22
N MET A 105 13.08 8.61 0.27
CA MET A 105 13.06 7.69 1.42
C MET A 105 14.35 6.89 1.54
N LYS A 106 15.15 6.78 0.46
CA LYS A 106 16.41 6.01 0.40
C LYS A 106 16.23 4.63 1.03
N ALA A 107 15.18 3.94 0.61
CA ALA A 107 14.88 2.60 1.11
C ALA A 107 15.68 1.54 0.35
N ASP A 108 16.15 0.54 1.05
CA ASP A 108 16.93 -0.55 0.49
C ASP A 108 16.06 -1.54 -0.28
N VAL A 109 14.76 -1.65 0.11
CA VAL A 109 13.87 -2.67 -0.44
C VAL A 109 12.39 -2.28 -0.32
N LEU A 110 11.58 -2.73 -1.28
CA LEU A 110 10.12 -2.73 -1.22
C LEU A 110 9.65 -4.05 -0.59
N LEU A 111 8.84 -3.95 0.48
CA LEU A 111 8.23 -5.10 1.15
C LEU A 111 6.71 -5.10 0.91
N PRO A 112 6.18 -5.98 0.06
CA PRO A 112 4.74 -6.11 -0.11
C PRO A 112 4.09 -6.64 1.17
N VAL A 113 3.03 -5.98 1.63
CA VAL A 113 2.24 -6.46 2.77
C VAL A 113 1.62 -7.82 2.42
N PRO A 114 1.88 -8.88 3.21
CA PRO A 114 1.42 -10.22 2.88
C PRO A 114 -0.09 -10.37 3.13
N VAL A 115 -0.77 -10.96 2.17
CA VAL A 115 -2.18 -11.32 2.31
C VAL A 115 -2.35 -12.55 3.19
N HIS A 116 -3.53 -12.71 3.80
CA HIS A 116 -3.84 -13.93 4.58
C HIS A 116 -3.74 -15.18 3.68
N PRO A 117 -3.20 -16.32 4.18
CA PRO A 117 -3.06 -17.55 3.40
C PRO A 117 -4.34 -18.04 2.74
N SER A 118 -5.51 -17.89 3.37
CA SER A 118 -6.80 -18.22 2.75
C SER A 118 -7.10 -17.36 1.53
N ARG A 119 -6.77 -16.06 1.58
CA ARG A 119 -6.91 -15.16 0.43
C ARG A 119 -5.92 -15.50 -0.67
N MET A 120 -4.70 -15.91 -0.31
CA MET A 120 -3.71 -16.38 -1.27
C MET A 120 -4.21 -17.65 -2.00
N LYS A 121 -4.79 -18.59 -1.25
CA LYS A 121 -5.38 -19.81 -1.81
C LYS A 121 -6.55 -19.51 -2.76
N THR A 122 -7.45 -18.60 -2.39
CA THR A 122 -8.63 -18.26 -3.20
C THR A 122 -8.30 -17.35 -4.38
N ARG A 123 -7.39 -16.40 -4.20
CA ARG A 123 -7.04 -15.37 -5.19
C ARG A 123 -5.91 -15.78 -6.13
N GLY A 124 -5.00 -16.65 -5.67
CA GLY A 124 -3.83 -17.12 -6.38
C GLY A 124 -2.65 -16.13 -6.41
N PHE A 125 -2.79 -14.92 -5.85
CA PHE A 125 -1.73 -13.90 -5.85
C PHE A 125 -1.90 -12.89 -4.70
N ASN A 126 -0.82 -12.14 -4.43
CA ASN A 126 -0.80 -10.99 -3.54
C ASN A 126 -0.77 -9.71 -4.38
N GLN A 127 -1.84 -8.89 -4.31
CA GLN A 127 -1.94 -7.63 -5.05
C GLN A 127 -0.85 -6.62 -4.69
N ALA A 128 -0.42 -6.60 -3.43
CA ALA A 128 0.67 -5.73 -2.97
C ALA A 128 2.01 -6.16 -3.58
N GLN A 129 2.25 -7.46 -3.76
CA GLN A 129 3.44 -7.99 -4.41
C GLN A 129 3.44 -7.67 -5.91
N GLU A 130 2.32 -7.87 -6.60
CA GLU A 130 2.16 -7.50 -8.01
C GLU A 130 2.41 -6.00 -8.25
N LEU A 131 1.94 -5.15 -7.31
CA LEU A 131 2.19 -3.71 -7.35
C LEU A 131 3.67 -3.39 -7.08
N ALA A 132 4.26 -4.02 -6.06
CA ALA A 132 5.67 -3.80 -5.70
C ALA A 132 6.62 -4.16 -6.85
N VAL A 133 6.38 -5.26 -7.57
CA VAL A 133 7.18 -5.65 -8.74
C VAL A 133 7.13 -4.56 -9.82
N ARG A 134 5.95 -4.06 -10.18
CA ARG A 134 5.80 -3.00 -11.18
C ARG A 134 6.46 -1.68 -10.75
N LEU A 135 6.41 -1.37 -9.46
CA LEU A 135 7.08 -0.18 -8.91
C LEU A 135 8.61 -0.36 -8.90
N SER A 136 9.09 -1.55 -8.58
CA SER A 136 10.51 -1.89 -8.61
C SER A 136 11.12 -1.65 -10.01
N GLU A 137 10.45 -2.10 -11.07
CA GLU A 137 10.84 -1.88 -12.46
C GLU A 137 10.98 -0.39 -12.82
N LYS A 138 10.19 0.48 -12.19
CA LYS A 138 10.16 1.91 -12.46
C LYS A 138 11.12 2.71 -11.56
N LEU A 139 11.29 2.28 -10.32
CA LEU A 139 12.05 3.00 -9.29
C LEU A 139 13.48 2.48 -9.13
N GLY A 140 13.79 1.27 -9.61
CA GLY A 140 15.08 0.61 -9.38
C GLY A 140 15.28 0.12 -7.94
N ILE A 141 14.24 0.10 -7.10
CA ILE A 141 14.31 -0.40 -5.72
C ILE A 141 13.91 -1.88 -5.74
N PRO A 142 14.75 -2.82 -5.23
CA PRO A 142 14.44 -4.24 -5.27
C PRO A 142 13.22 -4.62 -4.42
N VAL A 143 12.56 -5.72 -4.76
CA VAL A 143 11.43 -6.28 -3.98
C VAL A 143 11.92 -7.49 -3.18
N ASN A 144 11.52 -7.57 -1.92
CA ASN A 144 11.65 -8.77 -1.12
C ASN A 144 10.29 -9.18 -0.56
N SER A 145 9.80 -10.37 -0.92
CA SER A 145 8.52 -10.91 -0.47
C SER A 145 8.65 -11.98 0.62
N THR A 146 9.85 -12.22 1.13
CA THR A 146 10.13 -13.28 2.10
C THR A 146 10.38 -12.76 3.51
N ILE A 147 10.92 -11.54 3.67
CA ILE A 147 11.20 -10.93 4.98
C ILE A 147 9.94 -10.82 5.83
N LEU A 148 8.84 -10.35 5.26
CA LEU A 148 7.59 -10.17 5.97
C LEU A 148 6.59 -11.26 5.57
N ARG A 149 6.14 -12.06 6.53
CA ARG A 149 5.19 -13.15 6.34
C ARG A 149 3.94 -12.97 7.19
N ARG A 150 2.85 -13.58 6.76
CA ARG A 150 1.61 -13.62 7.54
C ARG A 150 1.32 -15.04 8.01
N SER A 151 1.18 -15.21 9.32
CA SER A 151 0.82 -16.48 9.97
C SER A 151 -0.62 -16.87 9.64
N LYS A 152 -0.89 -18.20 9.68
CA LYS A 152 -2.24 -18.76 9.54
C LYS A 152 -3.12 -18.57 10.78
N LYS A 153 -2.52 -18.27 11.94
CA LYS A 153 -3.23 -18.23 13.24
C LYS A 153 -3.61 -16.78 13.57
N THR A 154 -4.83 -16.38 13.32
CA THR A 154 -5.43 -15.17 13.89
C THR A 154 -6.86 -15.45 14.30
N ALA A 155 -7.22 -15.04 15.52
CA ALA A 155 -8.60 -15.11 15.99
C ALA A 155 -9.53 -14.20 15.16
N PRO A 156 -10.83 -14.50 15.06
CA PRO A 156 -11.80 -13.65 14.37
C PRO A 156 -11.86 -12.25 14.99
N GLN A 157 -11.78 -11.20 14.14
CA GLN A 157 -11.68 -9.79 14.59
C GLN A 157 -13.01 -9.16 15.07
N LYS A 158 -14.14 -9.89 15.03
CA LYS A 158 -15.46 -9.29 15.19
C LYS A 158 -15.79 -8.76 16.60
N SER A 159 -15.00 -9.12 17.62
CA SER A 159 -15.26 -8.77 19.03
C SER A 159 -14.17 -7.96 19.74
N LEU A 160 -13.14 -7.49 19.01
CA LEU A 160 -12.00 -6.82 19.63
C LEU A 160 -12.11 -5.29 19.55
N ASP A 161 -11.72 -4.61 20.63
CA ASP A 161 -11.47 -3.17 20.66
C ASP A 161 -10.27 -2.78 19.75
N PRO A 162 -10.02 -1.49 19.47
CA PRO A 162 -8.94 -1.05 18.59
C PRO A 162 -7.56 -1.53 19.05
N SER A 163 -7.29 -1.62 20.36
CA SER A 163 -6.00 -2.06 20.89
C SER A 163 -5.82 -3.58 20.75
N GLY A 164 -6.88 -4.34 21.00
CA GLY A 164 -6.93 -5.79 20.77
C GLY A 164 -6.78 -6.15 19.29
N ARG A 165 -7.38 -5.35 18.39
CA ARG A 165 -7.19 -5.53 16.93
C ARG A 165 -5.73 -5.36 16.51
N LEU A 166 -5.02 -4.36 17.04
CA LEU A 166 -3.62 -4.15 16.73
C LEU A 166 -2.74 -5.29 17.24
N LYS A 167 -2.93 -5.73 18.50
CA LYS A 167 -2.21 -6.89 19.07
C LYS A 167 -2.46 -8.17 18.25
N ASN A 168 -3.70 -8.43 17.87
CA ASN A 168 -4.06 -9.58 17.05
C ASN A 168 -3.42 -9.51 15.66
N LEU A 169 -3.33 -8.31 15.06
CA LEU A 169 -2.63 -8.10 13.80
C LEU A 169 -1.11 -8.26 13.96
N GLU A 170 -0.50 -7.80 15.04
CA GLU A 170 0.93 -8.04 15.30
C GLU A 170 1.23 -9.54 15.38
N GLN A 171 0.40 -10.32 16.04
CA GLN A 171 0.55 -11.80 16.09
C GLN A 171 0.33 -12.48 14.73
N ALA A 172 -0.34 -11.78 13.81
CA ALA A 172 -0.57 -12.29 12.46
C ALA A 172 0.63 -12.15 11.53
N PHE A 173 1.59 -11.28 11.86
CA PHE A 173 2.77 -11.04 11.05
C PHE A 173 4.03 -11.54 11.73
N MET A 174 5.00 -11.96 10.93
CA MET A 174 6.33 -12.37 11.36
C MET A 174 7.36 -11.77 10.41
N ALA A 175 8.48 -11.32 10.96
CA ALA A 175 9.65 -10.98 10.18
C ALA A 175 10.64 -12.16 10.24
N ASP A 176 11.03 -12.65 9.08
CA ASP A 176 12.07 -13.66 8.97
C ASP A 176 13.46 -13.01 8.98
N HIS A 177 14.48 -13.82 8.81
CA HIS A 177 15.88 -13.40 8.84
C HIS A 177 16.13 -12.17 7.97
N LEU A 178 16.56 -11.08 8.60
CA LEU A 178 16.88 -9.83 7.92
C LEU A 178 18.33 -9.88 7.43
N PRO A 179 18.57 -9.64 6.14
CA PRO A 179 19.93 -9.39 5.65
C PRO A 179 20.53 -8.17 6.35
N PRO A 180 21.81 -8.21 6.79
CA PRO A 180 22.43 -7.17 7.60
C PRO A 180 22.57 -5.81 6.90
N TYR A 181 22.38 -5.78 5.58
CA TYR A 181 22.45 -4.56 4.76
C TYR A 181 21.09 -3.87 4.58
N ILE A 182 20.01 -4.43 5.13
CA ILE A 182 18.67 -3.81 5.02
C ILE A 182 18.36 -3.04 6.30
N HIS A 183 18.38 -1.72 6.22
CA HIS A 183 18.11 -0.80 7.34
C HIS A 183 16.83 0.02 7.13
N SER A 184 16.44 0.23 5.88
CA SER A 184 15.33 1.09 5.48
C SER A 184 14.42 0.39 4.49
N VAL A 185 13.12 0.34 4.77
CA VAL A 185 12.16 -0.40 3.93
C VAL A 185 10.91 0.43 3.61
N ILE A 186 10.30 0.14 2.48
CA ILE A 186 8.99 0.68 2.11
C ILE A 186 7.97 -0.46 2.08
N LEU A 187 6.99 -0.43 2.96
CA LEU A 187 5.82 -1.29 2.89
C LEU A 187 4.94 -0.88 1.70
N VAL A 188 4.56 -1.85 0.87
CA VAL A 188 3.65 -1.63 -0.25
C VAL A 188 2.33 -2.33 0.03
N ASP A 189 1.21 -1.59 -0.06
CA ASP A 189 -0.14 -2.15 0.08
C ASP A 189 -1.11 -1.48 -0.91
N ASP A 190 -2.31 -2.00 -1.06
CA ASP A 190 -3.31 -1.41 -1.94
C ASP A 190 -4.06 -0.25 -1.29
N ILE A 191 -4.30 -0.30 0.01
CA ILE A 191 -5.09 0.72 0.72
C ILE A 191 -4.62 0.95 2.15
N TYR A 192 -4.56 2.22 2.53
CA TYR A 192 -4.40 2.67 3.92
C TYR A 192 -5.73 3.19 4.45
N THR A 193 -6.33 2.52 5.41
CA THR A 193 -7.58 2.96 6.05
C THR A 193 -7.32 3.51 7.46
N THR A 194 -7.31 2.65 8.47
CA THR A 194 -6.97 3.00 9.86
C THR A 194 -5.48 2.95 10.14
N GLY A 195 -4.70 2.39 9.23
CA GLY A 195 -3.27 2.16 9.37
C GLY A 195 -2.89 0.99 10.27
N SER A 196 -3.84 0.22 10.79
CA SER A 196 -3.55 -0.89 11.73
C SER A 196 -2.66 -1.97 11.10
N THR A 197 -2.85 -2.30 9.82
CA THR A 197 -2.02 -3.27 9.11
C THR A 197 -0.58 -2.76 8.95
N ILE A 198 -0.42 -1.54 8.48
CA ILE A 198 0.90 -0.89 8.30
C ILE A 198 1.61 -0.76 9.65
N GLU A 199 0.88 -0.35 10.70
CA GLU A 199 1.45 -0.23 12.05
C GLU A 199 1.91 -1.58 12.59
N ALA A 200 1.11 -2.65 12.44
CA ALA A 200 1.49 -4.00 12.88
C ALA A 200 2.75 -4.49 12.15
N CYS A 201 2.79 -4.36 10.82
CA CYS A 201 3.96 -4.72 10.03
C CYS A 201 5.19 -3.90 10.44
N THR A 202 5.02 -2.59 10.66
CA THR A 202 6.11 -1.70 11.10
C THR A 202 6.70 -2.13 12.43
N ARG A 203 5.86 -2.42 13.42
CA ARG A 203 6.33 -2.85 14.75
C ARG A 203 7.12 -4.15 14.70
N ILE A 204 6.66 -5.11 13.92
CA ILE A 204 7.38 -6.38 13.73
C ILE A 204 8.73 -6.14 13.05
N LEU A 205 8.79 -5.32 12.01
CA LEU A 205 10.05 -4.99 11.32
C LEU A 205 11.02 -4.22 12.23
N LYS A 206 10.52 -3.25 13.00
CA LYS A 206 11.33 -2.52 13.99
C LYS A 206 11.90 -3.46 15.09
N LYS A 207 11.08 -4.42 15.58
CA LYS A 207 11.54 -5.45 16.53
C LYS A 207 12.62 -6.37 15.93
N ALA A 208 12.55 -6.59 14.63
CA ALA A 208 13.54 -7.39 13.89
C ALA A 208 14.83 -6.61 13.54
N GLY A 209 14.90 -5.29 13.84
CA GLY A 209 16.10 -4.48 13.64
C GLY A 209 16.05 -3.47 12.48
N ILE A 210 14.92 -3.36 11.78
CA ILE A 210 14.76 -2.32 10.74
C ILE A 210 14.70 -0.94 11.38
N GLU A 211 15.57 -0.04 10.94
CA GLU A 211 15.68 1.30 11.49
C GLU A 211 14.58 2.24 10.98
N ARG A 212 14.27 2.20 9.68
CA ARG A 212 13.30 3.08 9.02
C ARG A 212 12.28 2.31 8.23
N VAL A 213 11.01 2.55 8.52
CA VAL A 213 9.89 1.93 7.82
C VAL A 213 8.99 3.01 7.27
N TYR A 214 8.83 3.03 5.96
CA TYR A 214 7.90 3.87 5.22
C TYR A 214 6.77 3.02 4.66
N PHE A 215 5.75 3.64 4.11
CA PHE A 215 4.77 2.91 3.31
C PHE A 215 4.26 3.70 2.10
N ILE A 216 3.82 2.98 1.09
CA ILE A 216 3.14 3.52 -0.08
C ILE A 216 1.91 2.69 -0.39
N THR A 217 0.80 3.37 -0.71
CA THR A 217 -0.46 2.71 -1.09
C THR A 217 -1.09 3.40 -2.30
N ILE A 218 -1.96 2.68 -3.00
CA ILE A 218 -2.75 3.26 -4.09
C ILE A 218 -3.79 4.20 -3.48
N PHE A 219 -4.53 3.70 -2.50
CA PHE A 219 -5.66 4.39 -1.89
C PHE A 219 -5.42 4.77 -0.42
N ILE A 220 -6.09 5.85 0.00
CA ILE A 220 -6.10 6.33 1.39
C ILE A 220 -7.48 6.80 1.81
#